data_c4e29dbcdc3f91c86e12bd9ac2798b0f
#
_entry.id   c4e29dbcdc3f91c86e12bd9ac2798b0f
#
_cell.length_a   1.000
_cell.length_b   1.000
_cell.length_c   1.000
_cell.angle_alpha   90.00
_cell.angle_beta   90.00
_cell.angle_gamma   90.00
#
_symmetry.space_group_name_H-M   'P 1'
#
loop_
_entity.id
_entity.type
_entity.pdbx_description
1 polymer ?
#
loop_
_entity_poly.entity_id
_entity_poly.type
_entity_poly.pdbx_seq_one_letter_code
_entity_poly.pdbx_strand_id
1 'polypeptide(L)'
;YAMHKVNLAAAFASFEEHWSPRVAAELNGQQVKLAKLEGPFVWHRHEDEDELFLVVKGRLTLRLPDRDIELDEGEFVVVPRGAEHCPVAETECHVLLFEPASTLNTGAAENERTVRHLERL
;
A
#
# COMPACT_ATOMS: atom_id res chain seq x y z
N TYR A 1 -23.61 -5.12 4.61
CA TYR A 1 -23.12 -4.46 3.38
C TYR A 1 -23.48 -5.28 2.14
N ALA A 2 -23.48 -4.65 0.99
CA ALA A 2 -23.84 -5.30 -0.25
C ALA A 2 -22.59 -5.91 -0.92
N MET A 3 -22.78 -7.01 -1.68
CA MET A 3 -21.71 -7.60 -2.47
C MET A 3 -21.47 -6.77 -3.73
N HIS A 4 -20.27 -6.23 -3.86
CA HIS A 4 -19.85 -5.50 -5.05
C HIS A 4 -18.56 -6.12 -5.60
N LYS A 5 -18.51 -6.28 -6.91
CA LYS A 5 -17.23 -6.61 -7.54
C LYS A 5 -16.43 -5.32 -7.70
N VAL A 6 -15.11 -5.44 -7.55
CA VAL A 6 -14.18 -4.34 -7.81
C VAL A 6 -13.39 -4.67 -9.07
N ASN A 7 -13.46 -3.80 -10.06
CA ASN A 7 -12.61 -3.88 -11.24
C ASN A 7 -11.37 -3.03 -10.95
N LEU A 8 -10.21 -3.65 -10.86
CA LEU A 8 -8.99 -2.95 -10.45
C LEU A 8 -8.61 -1.83 -11.43
N ALA A 9 -8.70 -2.08 -12.72
CA ALA A 9 -8.36 -1.05 -13.72
C ALA A 9 -9.25 0.18 -13.58
N ALA A 10 -10.56 -0.03 -13.45
CA ALA A 10 -11.52 1.07 -13.26
C ALA A 10 -11.30 1.80 -11.94
N ALA A 11 -11.00 1.05 -10.87
CA ALA A 11 -10.75 1.65 -9.56
C ALA A 11 -9.51 2.54 -9.58
N PHE A 12 -8.40 2.08 -10.16
CA PHE A 12 -7.21 2.89 -10.29
C PHE A 12 -7.42 4.10 -11.21
N ALA A 13 -8.27 3.99 -12.21
CA ALA A 13 -8.58 5.12 -13.10
C ALA A 13 -9.41 6.21 -12.41
N SER A 14 -9.98 5.94 -11.24
CA SER A 14 -10.89 6.86 -10.54
C SER A 14 -10.17 7.89 -9.67
N PHE A 15 -8.86 7.78 -9.48
CA PHE A 15 -8.09 8.74 -8.67
C PHE A 15 -6.68 8.93 -9.24
N GLU A 16 -6.02 10.03 -8.88
CA GLU A 16 -4.69 10.38 -9.41
C GLU A 16 -3.65 10.58 -8.31
N GLU A 17 -4.04 10.87 -7.08
CA GLU A 17 -3.13 11.21 -5.99
C GLU A 17 -2.19 10.05 -5.68
N HIS A 18 -0.90 10.37 -5.56
CA HIS A 18 0.12 9.42 -5.12
C HIS A 18 0.20 9.36 -3.60
N TRP A 19 0.58 8.19 -3.09
CA TRP A 19 0.78 7.95 -1.65
C TRP A 19 -0.47 8.22 -0.81
N SER A 20 -1.64 8.07 -1.40
CA SER A 20 -2.92 8.31 -0.76
C SER A 20 -3.83 7.09 -0.96
N PRO A 21 -3.68 6.04 -0.13
CA PRO A 21 -4.46 4.82 -0.30
C PRO A 21 -5.96 5.05 -0.25
N ARG A 22 -6.69 4.29 -1.07
CA ARG A 22 -8.14 4.25 -1.09
C ARG A 22 -8.62 2.90 -0.60
N VAL A 23 -9.62 2.87 0.25
CA VAL A 23 -10.21 1.62 0.72
C VAL A 23 -11.16 1.09 -0.35
N ALA A 24 -10.85 -0.08 -0.91
CA ALA A 24 -11.66 -0.72 -1.93
C ALA A 24 -12.65 -1.73 -1.34
N ALA A 25 -12.28 -2.42 -0.26
CA ALA A 25 -13.10 -3.43 0.38
C ALA A 25 -12.61 -3.71 1.79
N GLU A 26 -13.45 -4.36 2.58
CA GLU A 26 -13.10 -4.82 3.92
C GLU A 26 -13.58 -6.25 4.12
N LEU A 27 -12.79 -7.02 4.85
CA LEU A 27 -13.15 -8.39 5.24
C LEU A 27 -12.41 -8.78 6.51
N ASN A 28 -13.15 -9.34 7.48
CA ASN A 28 -12.56 -9.88 8.72
C ASN A 28 -11.63 -8.90 9.46
N GLY A 29 -11.99 -7.61 9.50
CA GLY A 29 -11.16 -6.59 10.13
C GLY A 29 -9.96 -6.13 9.30
N GLN A 30 -9.80 -6.69 8.09
CA GLN A 30 -8.75 -6.29 7.15
C GLN A 30 -9.34 -5.37 6.09
N GLN A 31 -8.49 -4.56 5.48
CA GLN A 31 -8.87 -3.70 4.36
C GLN A 31 -8.04 -4.05 3.13
N VAL A 32 -8.73 -4.06 1.99
CA VAL A 32 -8.08 -4.05 0.68
C VAL A 32 -7.98 -2.59 0.27
N LYS A 33 -6.74 -2.10 0.13
CA LYS A 33 -6.48 -0.71 -0.25
C LYS A 33 -5.79 -0.68 -1.61
N LEU A 34 -6.09 0.36 -2.38
CA LEU A 34 -5.42 0.61 -3.66
C LEU A 34 -4.65 1.92 -3.54
N ALA A 35 -3.43 1.93 -4.03
CA ALA A 35 -2.59 3.12 -4.00
C ALA A 35 -1.78 3.26 -5.28
N LYS A 36 -1.58 4.49 -5.71
CA LYS A 36 -0.64 4.85 -6.77
C LYS A 36 0.60 5.41 -6.11
N LEU A 37 1.75 4.92 -6.52
CA LEU A 37 3.04 5.29 -5.95
C LEU A 37 3.96 5.83 -7.04
N GLU A 38 4.69 6.90 -6.73
CA GLU A 38 5.74 7.41 -7.59
C GLU A 38 6.77 8.13 -6.73
N GLY A 39 8.05 7.86 -6.99
CA GLY A 39 9.14 8.37 -6.17
C GLY A 39 9.31 7.58 -4.88
N PRO A 40 10.14 8.08 -3.96
CA PRO A 40 10.37 7.45 -2.68
C PRO A 40 9.30 7.82 -1.66
N PHE A 41 8.96 6.86 -0.80
CA PHE A 41 8.17 7.13 0.39
C PHE A 41 9.11 7.45 1.56
N VAL A 42 8.70 7.14 2.79
CA VAL A 42 9.51 7.31 3.99
C VAL A 42 9.89 5.96 4.57
N TRP A 43 11.03 5.89 5.26
CA TRP A 43 11.38 4.73 6.06
C TRP A 43 10.43 4.64 7.24
N HIS A 44 9.79 3.49 7.43
CA HIS A 44 8.82 3.29 8.51
C HIS A 44 8.66 1.82 8.83
N ARG A 45 7.94 1.55 9.90
CA ARG A 45 7.53 0.20 10.28
C ARG A 45 6.16 0.26 10.94
N HIS A 46 5.46 -0.85 10.90
CA HIS A 46 4.19 -1.04 11.59
C HIS A 46 4.43 -1.95 12.79
N GLU A 47 4.19 -1.45 13.99
CA GLU A 47 4.51 -2.22 15.22
C GLU A 47 3.58 -3.41 15.40
N ASP A 48 2.32 -3.28 15.01
CA ASP A 48 1.28 -4.25 15.32
C ASP A 48 0.63 -4.90 14.09
N GLU A 49 1.01 -4.50 12.89
CA GLU A 49 0.35 -4.97 11.68
C GLU A 49 1.35 -5.57 10.68
N ASP A 50 0.96 -6.72 10.12
CA ASP A 50 1.61 -7.23 8.92
C ASP A 50 0.97 -6.55 7.72
N GLU A 51 1.73 -6.33 6.65
CA GLU A 51 1.25 -5.63 5.47
C GLU A 51 1.62 -6.39 4.20
N LEU A 52 0.63 -6.67 3.34
CA LEU A 52 0.88 -7.28 2.04
C LEU A 52 0.90 -6.19 0.96
N PHE A 53 1.95 -6.22 0.13
CA PHE A 53 2.06 -5.41 -1.08
C PHE A 53 1.94 -6.33 -2.30
N LEU A 54 0.98 -6.06 -3.18
CA LEU A 54 0.87 -6.72 -4.49
C LEU A 54 0.98 -5.67 -5.57
N VAL A 55 1.93 -5.83 -6.49
CA VAL A 55 2.06 -4.92 -7.63
C VAL A 55 1.06 -5.33 -8.72
N VAL A 56 0.15 -4.42 -9.04
CA VAL A 56 -0.85 -4.60 -10.09
C VAL A 56 -0.33 -4.08 -11.44
N LYS A 57 0.39 -2.95 -11.42
CA LYS A 57 0.96 -2.34 -12.62
C LYS A 57 2.25 -1.61 -12.28
N GLY A 58 3.25 -1.80 -13.13
CA GLY A 58 4.55 -1.16 -12.95
C GLY A 58 5.49 -2.00 -12.10
N ARG A 59 6.36 -1.34 -11.36
CA ARG A 59 7.39 -1.98 -10.55
C ARG A 59 7.59 -1.24 -9.25
N LEU A 60 7.75 -1.97 -8.15
CA LEU A 60 8.01 -1.42 -6.84
C LEU A 60 9.31 -1.99 -6.29
N THR A 61 10.18 -1.12 -5.79
CA THR A 61 11.33 -1.52 -4.99
C THR A 61 10.98 -1.29 -3.52
N LEU A 62 11.00 -2.36 -2.75
CA LEU A 62 10.82 -2.27 -1.31
C LEU A 62 12.20 -2.33 -0.66
N ARG A 63 12.69 -1.18 -0.19
CA ARG A 63 14.00 -1.09 0.44
C ARG A 63 13.92 -1.57 1.89
N LEU A 64 14.84 -2.46 2.25
CA LEU A 64 15.02 -2.95 3.61
C LEU A 64 16.40 -2.53 4.10
N PRO A 65 16.70 -2.56 5.41
CA PRO A 65 18.02 -2.14 5.91
C PRO A 65 19.19 -2.94 5.34
N ASP A 66 18.99 -4.22 5.00
CA ASP A 66 20.05 -5.11 4.54
C ASP A 66 19.97 -5.45 3.05
N ARG A 67 18.87 -5.15 2.37
CA ARG A 67 18.66 -5.50 0.96
C ARG A 67 17.44 -4.78 0.41
N ASP A 68 17.28 -4.86 -0.92
CA ASP A 68 16.07 -4.42 -1.59
C ASP A 68 15.30 -5.63 -2.10
N ILE A 69 13.97 -5.55 -2.07
CA ILE A 69 13.09 -6.52 -2.72
C ILE A 69 12.42 -5.81 -3.88
N GLU A 70 12.60 -6.32 -5.09
CA GLU A 70 11.94 -5.77 -6.27
C GLU A 70 10.71 -6.61 -6.61
N LEU A 71 9.58 -5.93 -6.85
CA LEU A 71 8.33 -6.56 -7.20
C LEU A 71 7.89 -6.08 -8.58
N ASP A 72 7.69 -7.02 -9.48
CA ASP A 72 7.11 -6.78 -10.80
C ASP A 72 5.60 -7.07 -10.77
N GLU A 73 4.91 -6.78 -11.86
CA GLU A 73 3.46 -7.01 -11.95
C GLU A 73 3.11 -8.46 -11.60
N GLY A 74 2.10 -8.61 -10.76
CA GLY A 74 1.64 -9.93 -10.31
C GLY A 74 2.43 -10.51 -9.14
N GLU A 75 3.43 -9.80 -8.64
CA GLU A 75 4.24 -10.27 -7.50
C GLU A 75 3.83 -9.58 -6.21
N PHE A 76 3.92 -10.31 -5.10
CA PHE A 76 3.59 -9.74 -3.80
C PHE A 76 4.60 -10.16 -2.73
N VAL A 77 4.63 -9.39 -1.66
CA VAL A 77 5.41 -9.70 -0.46
C VAL A 77 4.59 -9.32 0.76
N VAL A 78 4.78 -10.07 1.85
CA VAL A 78 4.24 -9.70 3.16
C VAL A 78 5.37 -9.11 3.99
N VAL A 79 5.18 -7.86 4.41
CA VAL A 79 6.10 -7.19 5.33
C VAL A 79 5.61 -7.50 6.75
N PRO A 80 6.37 -8.26 7.54
CA PRO A 80 5.93 -8.56 8.90
C PRO A 80 6.02 -7.33 9.81
N ARG A 81 5.19 -7.33 10.85
CA ARG A 81 5.22 -6.26 11.85
C ARG A 81 6.63 -6.03 12.38
N GLY A 82 6.99 -4.79 12.64
CA GLY A 82 8.29 -4.40 13.15
C GLY A 82 9.39 -4.27 12.09
N ALA A 83 9.17 -4.72 10.86
CA ALA A 83 10.19 -4.65 9.82
C ALA A 83 10.27 -3.25 9.20
N GLU A 84 11.43 -2.60 9.32
CA GLU A 84 11.70 -1.31 8.69
C GLU A 84 11.72 -1.46 7.16
N HIS A 85 11.04 -0.58 6.48
CA HIS A 85 10.99 -0.60 5.02
C HIS A 85 10.71 0.78 4.43
N CYS A 86 11.09 0.94 3.15
CA CYS A 86 10.84 2.17 2.40
C CYS A 86 10.47 1.81 0.98
N PRO A 87 9.18 1.96 0.61
CA PRO A 87 8.76 1.74 -0.78
C PRO A 87 9.27 2.85 -1.69
N VAL A 88 9.74 2.46 -2.88
CA VAL A 88 10.21 3.39 -3.91
C VAL A 88 9.72 2.92 -5.27
N ALA A 89 9.09 3.80 -6.03
CA ALA A 89 8.68 3.53 -7.40
C ALA A 89 9.31 4.57 -8.33
N GLU A 90 10.17 4.16 -9.25
CA GLU A 90 10.82 5.08 -10.19
C GLU A 90 9.82 5.75 -11.12
N THR A 91 8.83 4.98 -11.58
CA THR A 91 7.70 5.47 -12.36
C THR A 91 6.41 5.07 -11.66
N GLU A 92 5.29 5.64 -12.07
CA GLU A 92 4.02 5.35 -11.41
C GLU A 92 3.74 3.86 -11.34
N CYS A 93 3.45 3.39 -10.15
CA CYS A 93 3.18 2.00 -9.83
C CYS A 93 1.82 1.90 -9.13
N HIS A 94 1.03 0.90 -9.51
CA HIS A 94 -0.27 0.63 -8.89
C HIS A 94 -0.14 -0.58 -7.98
N VAL A 95 -0.48 -0.42 -6.71
CA VAL A 95 -0.38 -1.51 -5.73
C VAL A 95 -1.71 -1.76 -5.04
N LEU A 96 -1.91 -3.02 -4.68
CA LEU A 96 -2.97 -3.43 -3.78
C LEU A 96 -2.32 -3.77 -2.44
N LEU A 97 -2.81 -3.14 -1.38
CA LEU A 97 -2.39 -3.41 -0.01
C LEU A 97 -3.48 -4.21 0.68
N PHE A 98 -3.08 -5.22 1.44
CA PHE A 98 -4.00 -5.97 2.28
C PHE A 98 -3.46 -5.99 3.69
N GLU A 99 -4.21 -5.42 4.63
CA GLU A 99 -3.71 -5.12 5.96
C GLU A 99 -4.86 -4.83 6.93
N PRO A 100 -4.62 -4.94 8.25
CA PRO A 100 -5.64 -4.57 9.23
C PRO A 100 -6.12 -3.13 9.06
N ALA A 101 -7.39 -2.88 9.33
CA ALA A 101 -7.98 -1.55 9.23
C ALA A 101 -7.28 -0.50 10.09
N SER A 102 -6.59 -0.93 11.15
CA SER A 102 -5.83 -0.05 12.06
C SER A 102 -4.52 0.48 11.47
N THR A 103 -4.08 -0.04 10.31
CA THR A 103 -2.77 0.30 9.76
C THR A 103 -2.72 1.74 9.26
N LEU A 104 -1.78 2.53 9.79
CA LEU A 104 -1.50 3.88 9.34
C LEU A 104 -0.45 3.84 8.24
N ASN A 105 -0.63 4.59 7.14
CA ASN A 105 0.24 4.49 5.96
C ASN A 105 1.73 4.72 6.24
N THR A 106 2.07 5.59 7.19
CA THR A 106 3.45 5.86 7.61
C THR A 106 3.88 5.09 8.85
N GLY A 107 3.05 4.16 9.36
CA GLY A 107 3.34 3.39 10.54
C GLY A 107 3.64 4.27 11.75
N ALA A 108 4.77 4.01 12.43
CA ALA A 108 5.20 4.78 13.59
C ALA A 108 5.85 6.14 13.23
N ALA A 109 6.17 6.36 11.95
CA ALA A 109 6.84 7.58 11.48
C ALA A 109 5.79 8.60 10.98
N GLU A 110 5.14 9.31 11.90
CA GLU A 110 4.16 10.33 11.53
C GLU A 110 4.85 11.56 10.94
N ASN A 111 4.37 12.03 9.79
CA ASN A 111 4.89 13.21 9.12
C ASN A 111 3.85 13.76 8.13
N GLU A 112 4.27 14.66 7.23
CA GLU A 112 3.40 15.28 6.24
C GLU A 112 2.74 14.30 5.26
N ARG A 113 3.30 13.10 5.08
CA ARG A 113 2.72 12.05 4.22
C ARG A 113 1.70 11.19 4.94
N THR A 114 1.50 11.35 6.24
CA THR A 114 0.56 10.55 7.03
C THR A 114 -0.89 10.88 6.65
N VAL A 115 -1.68 9.83 6.34
CA VAL A 115 -3.10 9.95 6.01
C VAL A 115 -3.89 9.16 7.04
N ARG A 116 -4.66 9.84 7.89
CA ARG A 116 -5.43 9.18 8.96
C ARG A 116 -6.82 8.74 8.54
N HIS A 117 -7.43 9.48 7.63
CA HIS A 117 -8.78 9.20 7.14
C HIS A 117 -8.71 8.90 5.65
N LEU A 118 -8.86 7.61 5.32
CA LEU A 118 -8.78 7.16 3.93
C LEU A 118 -10.12 7.34 3.23
N GLU A 119 -10.07 7.78 1.98
CA GLU A 119 -11.24 7.79 1.12
C GLU A 119 -11.60 6.37 0.71
N ARG A 120 -12.89 6.13 0.50
CA ARG A 120 -13.41 4.86 0.02
C ARG A 120 -13.76 4.96 -1.45
N LEU A 121 -13.50 3.89 -2.15
CA LEU A 121 -13.86 3.77 -3.57
C LEU A 121 -15.30 3.31 -3.74
#